data_fae1bc0c3af00f78c88282a9a04deb4c
#
_entry.id   fae1bc0c3af00f78c88282a9a04deb4c
#
_cell.length_a   1.000
_cell.length_b   1.000
_cell.length_c   1.000
_cell.angle_alpha   90.00
_cell.angle_beta   90.00
_cell.angle_gamma   90.00
#
_symmetry.space_group_name_H-M   'P 1'
#
loop_
_entity.id
_entity.type
_entity.pdbx_description
1 polymer ?
#
loop_
_entity_poly.entity_id
_entity_poly.type
_entity_poly.pdbx_seq_one_letter_code
_entity_poly.pdbx_strand_id
1 'polypeptide(L)'
;GHTIVNTDVALVPIALNDAWGKKIAGITLQDIKLTPYHNGVKQKAHKGKVLFTHFGMSGPTVLNMSKEIGEMIQYGDVTIMLDLFPKLDHSALKKELQTLLVEGSNKRLKTVLATLMPLALVTALLTLLKINGDTPNHSVRSEDRTAIITMMKSVPLHVSGLLGSEKAVVSSGGVALSEVNFKTMESRVIP
;
A
#
# COMPACT_ATOMS: atom_id res chain seq x y z
N GLY A 1 -34.20 -19.23 -16.99
CA GLY A 1 -32.75 -19.11 -16.88
C GLY A 1 -32.33 -18.87 -15.43
N HIS A 2 -31.01 -18.80 -15.18
CA HIS A 2 -30.44 -18.48 -13.87
C HIS A 2 -30.65 -17.02 -13.50
N THR A 3 -30.76 -16.75 -12.22
CA THR A 3 -30.61 -15.40 -11.67
C THR A 3 -29.16 -14.95 -11.82
N ILE A 4 -28.95 -13.80 -12.47
CA ILE A 4 -27.63 -13.23 -12.67
C ILE A 4 -27.42 -12.11 -11.64
N VAL A 5 -26.40 -12.29 -10.79
CA VAL A 5 -25.85 -11.23 -9.93
C VAL A 5 -24.97 -10.34 -10.81
N ASN A 6 -25.13 -9.02 -10.69
CA ASN A 6 -24.34 -8.08 -11.48
C ASN A 6 -22.85 -8.40 -11.40
N THR A 7 -22.21 -8.42 -12.57
CA THR A 7 -20.78 -8.63 -12.64
C THR A 7 -20.04 -7.34 -12.34
N ASP A 8 -19.01 -7.44 -11.52
CA ASP A 8 -18.11 -6.33 -11.19
C ASP A 8 -16.66 -6.81 -11.29
N VAL A 9 -15.74 -5.87 -11.41
CA VAL A 9 -14.30 -6.18 -11.45
C VAL A 9 -13.81 -6.53 -10.05
N ALA A 10 -12.95 -7.54 -9.98
CA ALA A 10 -12.28 -7.92 -8.74
C ALA A 10 -10.80 -8.23 -9.00
N LEU A 11 -9.98 -8.15 -7.95
CA LEU A 11 -8.53 -8.32 -8.03
C LEU A 11 -7.91 -7.37 -9.08
N VAL A 12 -8.22 -6.08 -8.95
CA VAL A 12 -7.69 -5.01 -9.82
C VAL A 12 -6.64 -4.18 -9.11
N PRO A 13 -5.64 -3.66 -9.82
CA PRO A 13 -4.71 -2.71 -9.25
C PRO A 13 -5.41 -1.39 -8.85
N ILE A 14 -4.84 -0.71 -7.86
CA ILE A 14 -5.33 0.57 -7.33
C ILE A 14 -4.50 1.70 -7.93
N ALA A 15 -5.17 2.66 -8.54
CA ALA A 15 -4.55 3.88 -9.04
C ALA A 15 -4.37 4.90 -7.90
N LEU A 16 -3.25 5.63 -7.93
CA LEU A 16 -2.89 6.65 -6.94
C LEU A 16 -2.74 8.03 -7.59
N ASN A 17 -3.12 9.06 -6.83
CA ASN A 17 -2.83 10.46 -7.18
C ASN A 17 -1.37 10.83 -6.93
N ASP A 18 -0.68 10.10 -6.07
CA ASP A 18 0.67 10.39 -5.58
C ASP A 18 1.73 10.21 -6.67
N ALA A 19 2.23 11.31 -7.20
CA ALA A 19 3.27 11.29 -8.24
C ALA A 19 4.57 10.61 -7.78
N TRP A 20 4.90 10.64 -6.48
CA TRP A 20 6.08 9.99 -5.94
C TRP A 20 5.98 8.46 -6.01
N GLY A 21 4.79 7.91 -5.77
CA GLY A 21 4.54 6.46 -5.86
C GLY A 21 4.80 5.93 -7.27
N LYS A 22 4.45 6.73 -8.29
CA LYS A 22 4.71 6.40 -9.70
C LYS A 22 6.21 6.42 -10.04
N LYS A 23 7.00 7.28 -9.37
CA LYS A 23 8.46 7.35 -9.57
C LYS A 23 9.23 6.15 -9.03
N ILE A 24 8.62 5.37 -8.13
CA ILE A 24 9.20 4.15 -7.57
C ILE A 24 8.59 2.88 -8.20
N ALA A 25 8.02 3.00 -9.41
CA ALA A 25 7.47 1.86 -10.14
C ALA A 25 8.50 0.74 -10.29
N GLY A 26 8.04 -0.52 -10.12
CA GLY A 26 8.88 -1.71 -10.12
C GLY A 26 9.37 -2.13 -8.72
N ILE A 27 9.27 -1.26 -7.72
CA ILE A 27 9.64 -1.63 -6.35
C ILE A 27 8.56 -2.52 -5.73
N THR A 28 9.01 -3.63 -5.19
CA THR A 28 8.19 -4.53 -4.39
C THR A 28 8.59 -4.40 -2.92
N LEU A 29 7.59 -4.16 -2.07
CA LEU A 29 7.74 -4.19 -0.62
C LEU A 29 7.08 -5.44 -0.05
N GLN A 30 7.76 -6.10 0.88
CA GLN A 30 7.26 -7.27 1.58
C GLN A 30 6.98 -6.91 3.03
N ASP A 31 6.15 -7.73 3.69
CA ASP A 31 5.85 -7.59 5.12
C ASP A 31 5.37 -6.18 5.54
N ILE A 32 4.66 -5.49 4.65
CA ILE A 32 4.08 -4.17 4.95
C ILE A 32 2.66 -4.29 5.49
N LYS A 33 2.13 -3.20 6.04
CA LYS A 33 0.72 -3.08 6.41
C LYS A 33 0.08 -1.89 5.69
N LEU A 34 -1.03 -2.16 5.02
CA LEU A 34 -1.89 -1.18 4.39
C LEU A 34 -3.15 -1.00 5.24
N THR A 35 -3.46 0.20 5.63
CA THR A 35 -4.67 0.52 6.38
C THR A 35 -5.48 1.55 5.62
N PRO A 36 -6.61 1.18 5.01
CA PRO A 36 -7.50 2.14 4.38
C PRO A 36 -8.16 3.07 5.40
N TYR A 37 -8.39 4.30 4.99
CA TYR A 37 -9.22 5.27 5.67
C TYR A 37 -10.26 5.78 4.68
N HIS A 38 -11.53 5.64 5.02
CA HIS A 38 -12.65 6.13 4.23
C HIS A 38 -13.24 7.36 4.92
N ASN A 39 -13.20 8.51 4.26
CA ASN A 39 -13.61 9.80 4.84
C ASN A 39 -12.95 10.05 6.22
N GLY A 40 -11.67 9.70 6.37
CA GLY A 40 -10.92 9.83 7.61
C GLY A 40 -11.17 8.73 8.65
N VAL A 41 -12.13 7.82 8.43
CA VAL A 41 -12.44 6.72 9.35
C VAL A 41 -11.62 5.49 8.99
N LYS A 42 -10.85 4.99 9.97
CA LYS A 42 -9.99 3.83 9.83
C LYS A 42 -10.79 2.56 9.52
N GLN A 43 -10.32 1.81 8.53
CA GLN A 43 -10.88 0.53 8.11
C GLN A 43 -9.97 -0.64 8.48
N LYS A 44 -10.36 -1.87 8.07
CA LYS A 44 -9.59 -3.09 8.30
C LYS A 44 -8.22 -3.01 7.63
N ALA A 45 -7.17 -3.32 8.39
CA ALA A 45 -5.81 -3.34 7.87
C ALA A 45 -5.49 -4.66 7.17
N HIS A 46 -4.71 -4.58 6.09
CA HIS A 46 -4.20 -5.71 5.32
C HIS A 46 -2.68 -5.78 5.42
N LYS A 47 -2.12 -6.97 5.59
CA LYS A 47 -0.67 -7.18 5.66
C LYS A 47 -0.21 -8.05 4.50
N GLY A 48 0.99 -7.78 4.00
CA GLY A 48 1.60 -8.61 2.98
C GLY A 48 2.48 -7.84 2.01
N LYS A 49 2.40 -8.18 0.73
CA LYS A 49 3.25 -7.71 -0.34
C LYS A 49 2.54 -6.70 -1.23
N VAL A 50 3.23 -5.60 -1.55
CA VAL A 50 2.78 -4.58 -2.51
C VAL A 50 3.82 -4.38 -3.60
N LEU A 51 3.37 -4.11 -4.82
CA LEU A 51 4.17 -3.71 -5.96
C LEU A 51 3.74 -2.30 -6.38
N PHE A 52 4.68 -1.36 -6.39
CA PHE A 52 4.45 -0.04 -6.98
C PHE A 52 4.56 -0.11 -8.50
N THR A 53 3.65 0.57 -9.18
CA THR A 53 3.56 0.62 -10.64
C THR A 53 3.49 2.08 -11.10
N HIS A 54 3.61 2.31 -12.39
CA HIS A 54 3.52 3.65 -12.98
C HIS A 54 2.13 4.31 -12.85
N PHE A 55 1.10 3.56 -12.46
CA PHE A 55 -0.25 4.10 -12.21
C PHE A 55 -0.60 4.10 -10.71
N GLY A 56 0.12 3.37 -9.87
CA GLY A 56 -0.18 3.27 -8.45
C GLY A 56 0.35 2.00 -7.82
N MET A 57 -0.52 1.11 -7.38
CA MET A 57 -0.17 -0.11 -6.66
C MET A 57 -0.85 -1.35 -7.23
N SER A 58 -0.14 -2.49 -7.11
CA SER A 58 -0.60 -3.83 -7.42
C SER A 58 0.02 -4.83 -6.43
N GLY A 59 -0.09 -6.11 -6.72
CA GLY A 59 0.41 -7.18 -5.88
C GLY A 59 -0.68 -7.81 -5.02
N PRO A 60 -0.42 -9.00 -4.42
CA PRO A 60 -1.47 -9.82 -3.81
C PRO A 60 -2.32 -9.09 -2.77
N THR A 61 -1.68 -8.30 -1.89
CA THR A 61 -2.39 -7.56 -0.84
C THR A 61 -3.32 -6.50 -1.43
N VAL A 62 -2.85 -5.77 -2.45
CA VAL A 62 -3.61 -4.72 -3.12
C VAL A 62 -4.79 -5.30 -3.90
N LEU A 63 -4.55 -6.37 -4.65
CA LEU A 63 -5.59 -7.05 -5.41
C LEU A 63 -6.70 -7.58 -4.50
N ASN A 64 -6.33 -8.22 -3.39
CA ASN A 64 -7.32 -8.76 -2.44
C ASN A 64 -8.18 -7.69 -1.75
N MET A 65 -7.66 -6.47 -1.57
CA MET A 65 -8.43 -5.37 -0.97
C MET A 65 -9.16 -4.51 -2.00
N SER A 66 -8.95 -4.71 -3.30
CA SER A 66 -9.44 -3.82 -4.35
C SER A 66 -10.96 -3.69 -4.39
N LYS A 67 -11.70 -4.78 -4.12
CA LYS A 67 -13.17 -4.75 -4.08
C LYS A 67 -13.67 -3.83 -2.95
N GLU A 68 -13.14 -4.01 -1.75
CA GLU A 68 -13.45 -3.16 -0.59
C GLU A 68 -13.13 -1.68 -0.88
N ILE A 69 -11.99 -1.41 -1.48
CA ILE A 69 -11.60 -0.05 -1.91
C ILE A 69 -12.57 0.50 -2.96
N GLY A 70 -12.97 -0.31 -3.94
CA GLY A 70 -13.92 0.09 -4.99
C GLY A 70 -15.28 0.48 -4.43
N GLU A 71 -15.77 -0.26 -3.44
CA GLU A 71 -16.99 0.07 -2.73
C GLU A 71 -16.88 1.39 -1.95
N MET A 72 -15.76 1.62 -1.26
CA MET A 72 -15.52 2.85 -0.49
C MET A 72 -15.44 4.10 -1.40
N ILE A 73 -14.75 4.03 -2.54
CA ILE A 73 -14.57 5.17 -3.46
C ILE A 73 -15.92 5.72 -3.94
N GLN A 74 -16.94 4.89 -4.06
CA GLN A 74 -18.27 5.33 -4.49
C GLN A 74 -18.94 6.30 -3.50
N TYR A 75 -18.52 6.29 -2.23
CA TYR A 75 -19.14 7.05 -1.14
C TYR A 75 -18.20 8.06 -0.47
N GLY A 76 -17.00 8.26 -1.03
CA GLY A 76 -16.09 9.27 -0.51
C GLY A 76 -14.62 9.01 -0.78
N ASP A 77 -13.79 9.83 -0.14
CA ASP A 77 -12.35 9.77 -0.30
C ASP A 77 -11.72 8.57 0.41
N VAL A 78 -10.79 7.92 -0.27
CA VAL A 78 -10.02 6.82 0.29
C VAL A 78 -8.54 7.17 0.31
N THR A 79 -7.95 7.12 1.51
CA THR A 79 -6.50 7.21 1.71
C THR A 79 -6.00 5.92 2.34
N ILE A 80 -4.93 5.34 1.80
CA ILE A 80 -4.31 4.14 2.35
C ILE A 80 -3.05 4.55 3.09
N MET A 81 -2.97 4.27 4.40
CA MET A 81 -1.75 4.48 5.19
C MET A 81 -0.88 3.23 5.08
N LEU A 82 0.33 3.42 4.53
CA LEU A 82 1.34 2.37 4.39
C LEU A 82 2.30 2.41 5.58
N ASP A 83 2.33 1.33 6.35
CA ASP A 83 3.31 1.08 7.41
C ASP A 83 4.39 0.15 6.85
N LEU A 84 5.61 0.68 6.73
CA LEU A 84 6.77 -0.04 6.17
C LEU A 84 7.37 -1.04 7.16
N PHE A 85 7.14 -0.86 8.45
CA PHE A 85 7.72 -1.68 9.54
C PHE A 85 6.65 -2.12 10.53
N PRO A 86 5.67 -2.95 10.13
CA PRO A 86 4.52 -3.30 10.97
C PRO A 86 4.86 -4.18 12.16
N LYS A 87 6.07 -4.77 12.19
CA LYS A 87 6.58 -5.59 13.31
C LYS A 87 7.19 -4.74 14.43
N LEU A 88 7.54 -3.49 14.14
CA LEU A 88 8.11 -2.53 15.07
C LEU A 88 7.08 -1.45 15.43
N ASP A 89 6.94 -1.14 16.70
CA ASP A 89 6.24 0.05 17.12
C ASP A 89 7.10 1.31 16.91
N HIS A 90 6.53 2.49 17.19
CA HIS A 90 7.26 3.75 17.03
C HIS A 90 8.53 3.82 17.88
N SER A 91 8.49 3.28 19.10
CA SER A 91 9.62 3.32 20.04
C SER A 91 10.76 2.40 19.60
N ALA A 92 10.43 1.18 19.19
CA ALA A 92 11.40 0.21 18.68
C ALA A 92 12.04 0.70 17.38
N LEU A 93 11.25 1.23 16.43
CA LEU A 93 11.78 1.78 15.18
C LEU A 93 12.67 3.01 15.42
N LYS A 94 12.30 3.87 16.40
CA LYS A 94 13.12 5.01 16.81
C LYS A 94 14.49 4.56 17.34
N LYS A 95 14.50 3.55 18.20
CA LYS A 95 15.72 2.99 18.78
C LYS A 95 16.62 2.38 17.69
N GLU A 96 16.05 1.60 16.79
CA GLU A 96 16.78 0.98 15.68
C GLU A 96 17.38 2.03 14.75
N LEU A 97 16.58 3.01 14.32
CA LEU A 97 17.09 4.12 13.50
C LEU A 97 18.19 4.90 14.20
N GLN A 98 18.04 5.19 15.51
CA GLN A 98 19.06 5.91 16.28
C GLN A 98 20.38 5.15 16.31
N THR A 99 20.35 3.83 16.53
CA THR A 99 21.55 2.98 16.50
C THR A 99 22.25 3.06 15.13
N LEU A 100 21.51 2.89 14.04
CA LEU A 100 22.04 2.96 12.68
C LEU A 100 22.65 4.34 12.35
N LEU A 101 22.02 5.42 12.81
CA LEU A 101 22.53 6.79 12.59
C LEU A 101 23.82 7.05 13.37
N VAL A 102 23.96 6.50 14.57
CA VAL A 102 25.19 6.61 15.39
C VAL A 102 26.31 5.82 14.79
N GLU A 103 26.09 4.55 14.44
CA GLU A 103 27.08 3.68 13.78
C GLU A 103 27.55 4.24 12.44
N GLY A 104 26.66 4.88 11.72
CA GLY A 104 26.92 5.53 10.45
C GLY A 104 27.13 7.03 10.55
N SER A 105 27.65 7.59 11.66
CA SER A 105 27.66 9.03 11.95
C SER A 105 28.24 9.91 10.84
N ASN A 106 29.29 9.45 10.17
CA ASN A 106 29.95 10.15 9.04
C ASN A 106 29.33 9.82 7.67
N LYS A 107 28.41 8.86 7.60
CA LYS A 107 27.72 8.52 6.34
C LYS A 107 26.57 9.50 6.07
N ARG A 108 26.16 9.58 4.82
CA ARG A 108 24.98 10.37 4.42
C ARG A 108 23.70 9.68 4.87
N LEU A 109 22.69 10.46 5.29
CA LEU A 109 21.40 9.98 5.74
C LEU A 109 20.75 8.99 4.76
N LYS A 110 20.71 9.31 3.47
CA LYS A 110 20.16 8.44 2.44
C LYS A 110 20.86 7.08 2.36
N THR A 111 22.18 7.04 2.61
CA THR A 111 22.96 5.80 2.56
C THR A 111 22.63 4.89 3.74
N VAL A 112 22.42 5.46 4.92
CA VAL A 112 22.03 4.68 6.10
C VAL A 112 20.58 4.21 5.98
N LEU A 113 19.65 5.07 5.54
CA LEU A 113 18.26 4.66 5.32
C LEU A 113 18.11 3.58 4.23
N ALA A 114 19.03 3.57 3.24
CA ALA A 114 19.05 2.56 2.19
C ALA A 114 19.43 1.14 2.69
N THR A 115 19.91 1.00 3.92
CA THR A 115 20.07 -0.31 4.56
C THR A 115 18.75 -0.92 5.04
N LEU A 116 17.74 -0.08 5.24
CA LEU A 116 16.42 -0.49 5.74
C LEU A 116 15.39 -0.70 4.62
N MET A 117 15.53 0.04 3.52
CA MET A 117 14.55 0.02 2.43
C MET A 117 15.19 0.43 1.10
N PRO A 118 14.58 0.14 -0.07
CA PRO A 118 15.13 0.52 -1.37
C PRO A 118 15.46 2.01 -1.49
N LEU A 119 16.62 2.34 -2.06
CA LEU A 119 17.12 3.72 -2.17
C LEU A 119 16.15 4.67 -2.88
N ALA A 120 15.42 4.18 -3.90
CA ALA A 120 14.44 5.01 -4.58
C ALA A 120 13.26 5.39 -3.65
N LEU A 121 12.84 4.47 -2.77
CA LEU A 121 11.83 4.78 -1.74
C LEU A 121 12.39 5.78 -0.71
N VAL A 122 13.63 5.59 -0.24
CA VAL A 122 14.30 6.55 0.65
C VAL A 122 14.29 7.95 0.03
N THR A 123 14.70 8.06 -1.23
CA THR A 123 14.76 9.34 -1.95
C THR A 123 13.37 9.98 -2.05
N ALA A 124 12.34 9.18 -2.36
CA ALA A 124 10.97 9.67 -2.44
C ALA A 124 10.47 10.21 -1.09
N LEU A 125 10.67 9.44 0.00
CA LEU A 125 10.23 9.84 1.35
C LEU A 125 10.97 11.09 1.84
N LEU A 126 12.29 11.17 1.65
CA LEU A 126 13.07 12.36 2.03
C LEU A 126 12.65 13.59 1.23
N THR A 127 12.31 13.42 -0.05
CA THR A 127 11.77 14.51 -0.89
C THR A 127 10.42 15.00 -0.37
N LEU A 128 9.52 14.10 0.00
CA LEU A 128 8.22 14.46 0.61
C LEU A 128 8.39 15.24 1.91
N LEU A 129 9.35 14.84 2.73
CA LEU A 129 9.67 15.49 4.01
C LEU A 129 10.51 16.78 3.84
N LYS A 130 10.97 17.09 2.62
CA LYS A 130 11.89 18.19 2.33
C LYS A 130 13.20 18.10 3.13
N ILE A 131 13.68 16.88 3.38
CA ILE A 131 14.91 16.59 4.09
C ILE A 131 16.03 16.29 3.09
N ASN A 132 17.19 16.94 3.25
CA ASN A 132 18.34 16.66 2.39
C ASN A 132 18.99 15.32 2.77
N GLY A 133 18.87 14.32 1.89
CA GLY A 133 19.42 12.99 2.09
C GLY A 133 20.97 12.93 2.08
N ASP A 134 21.64 13.98 1.62
CA ASP A 134 23.12 14.08 1.62
C ASP A 134 23.67 14.64 2.94
N THR A 135 22.82 15.04 3.87
CA THR A 135 23.21 15.48 5.21
C THR A 135 23.95 14.35 5.94
N PRO A 136 25.14 14.62 6.55
CA PRO A 136 25.79 13.67 7.44
C PRO A 136 24.89 13.31 8.64
N ASN A 137 24.89 12.06 9.07
CA ASN A 137 23.96 11.59 10.11
C ASN A 137 24.07 12.34 11.44
N HIS A 138 25.27 12.74 11.84
CA HIS A 138 25.48 13.51 13.07
C HIS A 138 24.84 14.91 13.02
N SER A 139 24.59 15.43 11.82
CA SER A 139 23.97 16.76 11.61
C SER A 139 22.45 16.71 11.37
N VAL A 140 21.86 15.50 11.34
CA VAL A 140 20.39 15.35 11.16
C VAL A 140 19.69 15.80 12.44
N ARG A 141 18.78 16.75 12.31
CA ARG A 141 18.02 17.34 13.43
C ARG A 141 17.06 16.31 14.06
N SER A 142 16.74 16.49 15.33
CA SER A 142 15.82 15.62 16.06
C SER A 142 14.42 15.59 15.43
N GLU A 143 13.95 16.76 14.96
CA GLU A 143 12.66 16.88 14.28
C GLU A 143 12.63 16.05 12.99
N ASP A 144 13.71 16.12 12.19
CA ASP A 144 13.84 15.37 10.93
C ASP A 144 13.83 13.86 11.20
N ARG A 145 14.51 13.39 12.25
CA ARG A 145 14.49 11.98 12.67
C ARG A 145 13.07 11.54 13.06
N THR A 146 12.36 12.37 13.81
CA THR A 146 10.97 12.08 14.21
C THR A 146 10.04 12.05 13.00
N ALA A 147 10.19 13.00 12.07
CA ALA A 147 9.41 13.04 10.84
C ALA A 147 9.64 11.80 9.97
N ILE A 148 10.90 11.35 9.84
CA ILE A 148 11.26 10.13 9.12
C ILE A 148 10.57 8.90 9.74
N ILE A 149 10.62 8.75 11.06
CA ILE A 149 10.00 7.61 11.75
C ILE A 149 8.47 7.63 11.57
N THR A 150 7.84 8.79 11.74
CA THR A 150 6.40 8.95 11.53
C THR A 150 6.02 8.59 10.10
N MET A 151 6.79 9.06 9.11
CA MET A 151 6.57 8.73 7.71
C MET A 151 6.75 7.24 7.44
N MET A 152 7.77 6.60 7.98
CA MET A 152 7.99 5.15 7.84
C MET A 152 6.83 4.31 8.41
N LYS A 153 6.16 4.80 9.43
CA LYS A 153 5.01 4.14 10.07
C LYS A 153 3.68 4.45 9.39
N SER A 154 3.59 5.53 8.63
CA SER A 154 2.31 5.97 8.06
C SER A 154 2.53 6.86 6.84
N VAL A 155 2.94 6.23 5.72
CA VAL A 155 3.03 6.93 4.42
C VAL A 155 1.63 7.04 3.83
N PRO A 156 1.10 8.26 3.59
CA PRO A 156 -0.19 8.42 2.97
C PRO A 156 -0.13 8.13 1.47
N LEU A 157 -1.12 7.39 0.99
CA LEU A 157 -1.34 7.02 -0.40
C LEU A 157 -2.78 7.38 -0.76
N HIS A 158 -2.97 8.39 -1.61
CA HIS A 158 -4.29 8.89 -1.98
C HIS A 158 -4.80 8.11 -3.20
N VAL A 159 -5.89 7.39 -2.99
CA VAL A 159 -6.51 6.57 -4.02
C VAL A 159 -7.21 7.47 -5.03
N SER A 160 -6.94 7.28 -6.34
CA SER A 160 -7.66 7.98 -7.41
C SER A 160 -8.73 7.11 -8.07
N GLY A 161 -8.66 5.80 -7.90
CA GLY A 161 -9.63 4.86 -8.48
C GLY A 161 -9.08 3.43 -8.54
N LEU A 162 -9.87 2.55 -9.11
CA LEU A 162 -9.42 1.24 -9.56
C LEU A 162 -9.09 1.30 -11.04
N LEU A 163 -8.17 0.44 -11.50
CA LEU A 163 -7.98 0.26 -12.94
C LEU A 163 -9.17 -0.49 -13.54
N GLY A 164 -9.41 -0.26 -14.83
CA GLY A 164 -10.55 -0.83 -15.54
C GLY A 164 -10.54 -2.36 -15.67
N SER A 165 -11.62 -2.88 -16.24
CA SER A 165 -11.84 -4.33 -16.43
C SER A 165 -10.74 -5.02 -17.22
N GLU A 166 -10.04 -4.29 -18.10
CA GLU A 166 -8.91 -4.79 -18.89
C GLU A 166 -7.68 -5.13 -18.03
N LYS A 167 -7.63 -4.69 -16.78
CA LYS A 167 -6.58 -4.97 -15.78
C LYS A 167 -7.06 -5.86 -14.65
N ALA A 168 -8.34 -6.25 -14.65
CA ALA A 168 -8.89 -7.16 -13.67
C ALA A 168 -8.35 -8.58 -13.86
N VAL A 169 -8.00 -9.23 -12.76
CA VAL A 169 -7.57 -10.65 -12.80
C VAL A 169 -8.80 -11.56 -12.88
N VAL A 170 -9.89 -11.16 -12.20
CA VAL A 170 -11.16 -11.89 -12.18
C VAL A 170 -12.33 -10.90 -12.16
N SER A 171 -13.53 -11.39 -12.52
CA SER A 171 -14.80 -10.72 -12.25
C SER A 171 -15.51 -11.36 -11.06
N SER A 172 -16.24 -10.59 -10.29
CA SER A 172 -17.18 -11.04 -9.28
C SER A 172 -18.60 -11.01 -9.86
N GLY A 173 -19.54 -11.77 -9.27
CA GLY A 173 -20.91 -11.88 -9.78
C GLY A 173 -21.08 -13.08 -10.74
N GLY A 174 -22.09 -13.02 -11.62
CA GLY A 174 -22.48 -14.14 -12.48
C GLY A 174 -23.68 -14.90 -11.94
N VAL A 175 -23.75 -16.21 -12.14
CA VAL A 175 -24.88 -17.06 -11.67
C VAL A 175 -24.99 -17.01 -10.15
N ALA A 176 -26.22 -16.81 -9.64
CA ALA A 176 -26.47 -16.81 -8.21
C ALA A 176 -26.01 -18.13 -7.56
N LEU A 177 -25.16 -18.05 -6.54
CA LEU A 177 -24.53 -19.23 -5.92
C LEU A 177 -25.54 -20.19 -5.30
N SER A 178 -26.72 -19.72 -4.90
CA SER A 178 -27.82 -20.55 -4.40
C SER A 178 -28.37 -21.53 -5.45
N GLU A 179 -28.17 -21.24 -6.72
CA GLU A 179 -28.65 -22.02 -7.86
C GLU A 179 -27.62 -23.03 -8.40
N VAL A 180 -26.45 -23.13 -7.76
CA VAL A 180 -25.38 -24.06 -8.13
C VAL A 180 -25.15 -25.10 -7.04
N ASN A 181 -25.03 -26.36 -7.43
CA ASN A 181 -24.59 -27.41 -6.55
C ASN A 181 -23.06 -27.46 -6.52
N PHE A 182 -22.43 -26.98 -5.46
CA PHE A 182 -20.96 -26.91 -5.36
C PHE A 182 -20.23 -28.26 -5.27
N LYS A 183 -20.95 -29.38 -5.09
CA LYS A 183 -20.35 -30.72 -5.11
C LYS A 183 -20.22 -31.26 -6.53
N THR A 184 -21.25 -31.04 -7.37
CA THR A 184 -21.31 -31.56 -8.73
C THR A 184 -21.08 -30.48 -9.77
N MET A 185 -21.10 -29.19 -9.37
CA MET A 185 -21.05 -28.02 -10.26
C MET A 185 -22.23 -27.95 -11.25
N GLU A 186 -23.32 -28.63 -10.96
CA GLU A 186 -24.55 -28.63 -11.76
C GLU A 186 -25.51 -27.55 -11.33
N SER A 187 -26.38 -27.13 -12.26
CA SER A 187 -27.50 -26.27 -11.98
C SER A 187 -28.50 -26.95 -11.04
N ARG A 188 -29.04 -26.19 -10.10
CA ARG A 188 -30.21 -26.61 -9.27
C ARG A 188 -31.55 -26.20 -9.89
N VAL A 189 -31.53 -25.35 -10.91
CA VAL A 189 -32.72 -24.70 -11.48
C VAL A 189 -33.00 -25.19 -12.90
N ILE A 190 -31.98 -25.55 -13.62
CA ILE A 190 -32.05 -25.98 -15.03
C ILE A 190 -31.42 -27.38 -15.10
N PRO A 191 -32.12 -28.37 -15.64
CA PRO A 191 -31.60 -29.72 -15.85
C PRO A 191 -30.49 -29.76 -16.89
#